data_fa2314390a9ecda82e9b9adb86069498
#
_entry.id   fa2314390a9ecda82e9b9adb86069498
#
_cell.length_a   1.000
_cell.length_b   1.000
_cell.length_c   1.000
_cell.angle_alpha   90.00
_cell.angle_beta   90.00
_cell.angle_gamma   90.00
#
_symmetry.space_group_name_H-M   'P 1'
#
loop_
_entity.id
_entity.type
_entity.pdbx_description
1 polymer ?
#
loop_
_entity_poly.entity_id
_entity_poly.type
_entity_poly.pdbx_seq_one_letter_code
_entity_poly.pdbx_strand_id
1 'polypeptide(L)'
;VFQNRHKTIYLTLCAIKKKRENMNIITKEEITDSLKPINKIHIHINDLNEYAQKILKLGKSLVKKNENNELISYVLYYDNGPDIFISMVWTNPEYQGKGIAKTLILELIEHSRKEITLEVNENNPAKFLYKNLKFVEESKNGANLFMRYPRRLSIMQPYIFPYLGFFHLIESTDKIVFYDDVNYIKRGWINRNRILLNNSDFLFTIPVEKASQNKLISEIKPLIDSNFQDKFFAQIETAYKKAPYYDAVFEMLKSVFSKQYSNIADLAISSITSVYAYLDKDIQWTKSSISSPETKGMDKADRLIQINKNLGYQKYINAIGGQELYQKEYFNNKGVKLNFVQSQKVDYRQFNNEFVPWLSIIDILMFNDKKTVKEQFTAHNIV
;
A
#
# COMPACT_ATOMS: atom_id res chain seq x y z
N VAL A 1 -13.75 -49.53 7.12
CA VAL A 1 -14.61 -48.62 6.35
C VAL A 1 -14.13 -47.17 6.47
N PHE A 2 -13.65 -46.71 7.64
CA PHE A 2 -13.18 -45.32 7.87
C PHE A 2 -11.85 -44.99 7.20
N GLN A 3 -10.89 -45.91 7.13
CA GLN A 3 -9.57 -45.70 6.50
C GLN A 3 -9.64 -45.51 4.97
N ASN A 4 -10.60 -46.13 4.30
CA ASN A 4 -10.74 -45.98 2.83
C ASN A 4 -11.35 -44.64 2.44
N ARG A 5 -12.23 -44.03 3.26
CA ARG A 5 -12.79 -42.70 2.95
C ARG A 5 -11.76 -41.58 3.01
N HIS A 6 -10.84 -41.60 3.99
CA HIS A 6 -9.77 -40.60 4.08
C HIS A 6 -8.79 -40.68 2.89
N LYS A 7 -8.46 -41.90 2.45
CA LYS A 7 -7.57 -42.11 1.29
C LYS A 7 -8.19 -41.62 -0.01
N THR A 8 -9.50 -41.85 -0.20
CA THR A 8 -10.26 -41.37 -1.38
C THR A 8 -10.38 -39.85 -1.39
N ILE A 9 -10.65 -39.19 -0.24
CA ILE A 9 -10.71 -37.74 -0.12
C ILE A 9 -9.34 -37.11 -0.40
N TYR A 10 -8.26 -37.70 0.14
CA TYR A 10 -6.89 -37.23 -0.09
C TYR A 10 -6.47 -37.34 -1.57
N LEU A 11 -6.79 -38.45 -2.20
CA LEU A 11 -6.52 -38.67 -3.64
C LEU A 11 -7.35 -37.71 -4.51
N THR A 12 -8.60 -37.45 -4.14
CA THR A 12 -9.47 -36.50 -4.85
C THR A 12 -8.97 -35.07 -4.69
N LEU A 13 -8.53 -34.65 -3.46
CA LEU A 13 -7.93 -33.35 -3.22
C LEU A 13 -6.58 -33.18 -3.94
N CYS A 14 -5.74 -34.23 -3.97
CA CYS A 14 -4.51 -34.23 -4.74
C CYS A 14 -4.77 -34.17 -6.25
N ALA A 15 -5.78 -34.87 -6.75
CA ALA A 15 -6.17 -34.81 -8.16
C ALA A 15 -6.76 -33.44 -8.55
N ILE A 16 -7.55 -32.82 -7.65
CA ILE A 16 -8.08 -31.45 -7.84
C ILE A 16 -6.94 -30.43 -7.80
N LYS A 17 -5.99 -30.58 -6.87
CA LYS A 17 -4.80 -29.71 -6.78
C LYS A 17 -3.92 -29.86 -8.02
N LYS A 18 -3.64 -31.10 -8.46
CA LYS A 18 -2.87 -31.38 -9.69
C LYS A 18 -3.59 -30.92 -10.95
N LYS A 19 -4.94 -31.00 -11.00
CA LYS A 19 -5.75 -30.46 -12.10
C LYS A 19 -5.74 -28.93 -12.13
N ARG A 20 -5.74 -28.25 -10.95
CA ARG A 20 -5.55 -26.79 -10.84
C ARG A 20 -4.15 -26.34 -11.21
N GLU A 21 -3.12 -27.09 -10.82
CA GLU A 21 -1.72 -26.82 -11.22
C GLU A 21 -1.54 -26.96 -12.75
N ASN A 22 -2.15 -27.97 -13.39
CA ASN A 22 -2.11 -28.13 -14.84
C ASN A 22 -2.92 -27.08 -15.61
N MET A 23 -3.96 -26.50 -15.02
CA MET A 23 -4.78 -25.43 -15.66
C MET A 23 -4.05 -24.08 -15.72
N ASN A 24 -2.97 -23.90 -14.97
CA ASN A 24 -2.19 -22.66 -14.92
C ASN A 24 -0.86 -22.72 -15.70
N ILE A 25 -0.64 -23.77 -16.50
CA ILE A 25 0.54 -23.88 -17.37
C ILE A 25 0.19 -23.32 -18.75
N ILE A 26 1.09 -22.49 -19.28
CA ILE A 26 1.00 -21.98 -20.65
C ILE A 26 1.85 -22.82 -21.59
N THR A 27 1.38 -23.06 -22.81
CA THR A 27 2.11 -23.80 -23.85
C THR A 27 2.81 -22.85 -24.83
N LYS A 28 3.71 -23.40 -25.63
CA LYS A 28 4.41 -22.67 -26.70
C LYS A 28 3.40 -22.13 -27.70
N GLU A 29 2.47 -22.98 -28.11
CA GLU A 29 1.43 -22.67 -29.08
C GLU A 29 0.53 -21.54 -28.56
N GLU A 30 0.08 -21.60 -27.32
CA GLU A 30 -0.73 -20.53 -26.69
C GLU A 30 0.00 -19.18 -26.70
N ILE A 31 1.32 -19.16 -26.43
CA ILE A 31 2.13 -17.94 -26.50
C ILE A 31 2.20 -17.44 -27.95
N THR A 32 2.58 -18.30 -28.88
CA THR A 32 2.76 -17.87 -30.27
C THR A 32 1.47 -17.41 -30.92
N ASP A 33 0.36 -18.12 -30.69
CA ASP A 33 -0.94 -17.78 -31.27
C ASP A 33 -1.51 -16.49 -30.70
N SER A 34 -1.35 -16.26 -29.40
CA SER A 34 -1.77 -15.00 -28.76
C SER A 34 -0.99 -13.77 -29.25
N LEU A 35 0.27 -13.93 -29.61
CA LEU A 35 1.15 -12.83 -30.03
C LEU A 35 1.12 -12.55 -31.51
N LYS A 36 0.84 -13.54 -32.39
CA LYS A 36 0.79 -13.37 -33.84
C LYS A 36 -0.01 -12.13 -34.31
N PRO A 37 -1.23 -11.90 -33.82
CA PRO A 37 -2.04 -10.75 -34.27
C PRO A 37 -1.45 -9.40 -33.95
N ILE A 38 -0.71 -9.29 -32.84
CA ILE A 38 -0.22 -8.01 -32.29
C ILE A 38 1.28 -7.77 -32.52
N ASN A 39 2.02 -8.80 -32.98
CA ASN A 39 3.49 -8.72 -33.05
C ASN A 39 3.99 -7.61 -33.97
N LYS A 40 3.39 -7.46 -35.16
CA LYS A 40 3.81 -6.42 -36.14
C LYS A 40 3.40 -4.99 -35.70
N ILE A 41 2.43 -4.87 -34.81
CA ILE A 41 1.84 -3.57 -34.41
C ILE A 41 2.48 -3.04 -33.14
N HIS A 42 2.73 -3.91 -32.17
CA HIS A 42 3.05 -3.48 -30.81
C HIS A 42 4.33 -4.06 -30.20
N ILE A 43 4.85 -5.18 -30.69
CA ILE A 43 5.87 -5.96 -29.98
C ILE A 43 7.17 -6.12 -30.77
N HIS A 44 7.10 -6.33 -32.09
CA HIS A 44 8.24 -6.47 -33.00
C HIS A 44 9.24 -7.60 -32.63
N ILE A 45 8.76 -8.77 -32.21
CA ILE A 45 9.58 -9.95 -31.97
C ILE A 45 9.89 -10.61 -33.30
N ASN A 46 11.19 -10.79 -33.64
CA ASN A 46 11.64 -11.34 -34.92
C ASN A 46 11.18 -12.80 -35.09
N ASP A 47 11.35 -13.63 -34.06
CA ASP A 47 10.91 -15.03 -34.05
C ASP A 47 10.09 -15.35 -32.81
N LEU A 48 8.78 -15.48 -32.98
CA LEU A 48 7.84 -15.81 -31.89
C LEU A 48 8.05 -17.22 -31.34
N ASN A 49 8.51 -18.18 -32.18
CA ASN A 49 8.76 -19.54 -31.73
C ASN A 49 10.01 -19.60 -30.85
N GLU A 50 11.07 -18.91 -31.24
CA GLU A 50 12.29 -18.78 -30.44
C GLU A 50 12.01 -18.08 -29.12
N TYR A 51 11.27 -16.97 -29.16
CA TYR A 51 10.84 -16.25 -27.96
C TYR A 51 10.05 -17.15 -27.00
N ALA A 52 9.04 -17.88 -27.52
CA ALA A 52 8.21 -18.75 -26.68
C ALA A 52 9.04 -19.90 -26.06
N GLN A 53 9.97 -20.50 -26.83
CA GLN A 53 10.88 -21.52 -26.30
C GLN A 53 11.80 -20.97 -25.23
N LYS A 54 12.37 -19.78 -25.42
CA LYS A 54 13.28 -19.13 -24.48
C LYS A 54 12.58 -18.80 -23.17
N ILE A 55 11.37 -18.21 -23.23
CA ILE A 55 10.63 -17.84 -22.03
C ILE A 55 10.13 -19.07 -21.25
N LEU A 56 9.73 -20.14 -21.93
CA LEU A 56 9.34 -21.40 -21.28
C LEU A 56 10.52 -22.11 -20.62
N LYS A 57 11.73 -21.97 -21.17
CA LYS A 57 12.95 -22.58 -20.64
C LYS A 57 13.56 -21.79 -19.47
N LEU A 58 13.58 -20.48 -19.55
CA LEU A 58 14.34 -19.58 -18.66
C LEU A 58 13.46 -18.68 -17.79
N GLY A 59 12.21 -18.51 -18.14
CA GLY A 59 11.27 -17.65 -17.45
C GLY A 59 10.25 -18.42 -16.62
N LYS A 60 9.32 -17.65 -16.09
CA LYS A 60 8.16 -18.11 -15.35
C LYS A 60 6.90 -17.45 -15.90
N SER A 61 5.73 -17.98 -15.55
CA SER A 61 4.44 -17.42 -15.97
C SER A 61 3.43 -17.40 -14.85
N LEU A 62 2.59 -16.36 -14.85
CA LEU A 62 1.28 -16.36 -14.19
C LEU A 62 0.23 -16.40 -15.29
N VAL A 63 -0.72 -17.33 -15.19
CA VAL A 63 -1.67 -17.62 -16.26
C VAL A 63 -3.09 -17.68 -15.73
N LYS A 64 -4.02 -17.08 -16.45
CA LYS A 64 -5.46 -17.19 -16.20
C LYS A 64 -6.13 -17.86 -17.39
N LYS A 65 -6.88 -18.93 -17.14
CA LYS A 65 -7.72 -19.65 -18.12
C LYS A 65 -9.17 -19.67 -17.64
N ASN A 66 -10.11 -19.83 -18.58
CA ASN A 66 -11.52 -20.00 -18.26
C ASN A 66 -11.85 -21.49 -17.90
N GLU A 67 -13.10 -21.77 -17.64
CA GLU A 67 -13.58 -23.12 -17.28
C GLU A 67 -13.36 -24.15 -18.41
N ASN A 68 -13.31 -23.70 -19.65
CA ASN A 68 -13.03 -24.52 -20.84
C ASN A 68 -11.52 -24.70 -21.11
N ASN A 69 -10.64 -24.25 -20.19
CA ASN A 69 -9.18 -24.25 -20.33
C ASN A 69 -8.66 -23.34 -21.45
N GLU A 70 -9.45 -22.36 -21.91
CA GLU A 70 -9.02 -21.38 -22.90
C GLU A 70 -8.24 -20.25 -22.25
N LEU A 71 -7.20 -19.76 -22.90
CA LEU A 71 -6.30 -18.73 -22.40
C LEU A 71 -7.00 -17.36 -22.33
N ILE A 72 -7.08 -16.79 -21.13
CA ILE A 72 -7.65 -15.45 -20.90
C ILE A 72 -6.55 -14.40 -20.82
N SER A 73 -5.50 -14.64 -20.01
CA SER A 73 -4.44 -13.65 -19.75
C SER A 73 -3.21 -14.33 -19.18
N TYR A 74 -2.04 -13.71 -19.41
CA TYR A 74 -0.80 -14.13 -18.76
C TYR A 74 0.15 -12.97 -18.50
N VAL A 75 1.08 -13.21 -17.56
CA VAL A 75 2.30 -12.44 -17.34
C VAL A 75 3.48 -13.39 -17.48
N LEU A 76 4.37 -13.12 -18.44
CA LEU A 76 5.62 -13.85 -18.62
C LEU A 76 6.76 -13.01 -18.05
N TYR A 77 7.65 -13.63 -17.25
CA TYR A 77 8.72 -12.89 -16.58
C TYR A 77 9.96 -13.74 -16.35
N TYR A 78 11.11 -13.07 -16.23
CA TYR A 78 12.38 -13.67 -15.83
C TYR A 78 12.66 -13.36 -14.36
N ASP A 79 13.12 -14.36 -13.60
CA ASP A 79 13.44 -14.26 -12.17
C ASP A 79 14.83 -14.87 -11.87
N ASN A 80 15.76 -14.71 -12.77
CA ASN A 80 17.11 -15.26 -12.71
C ASN A 80 18.19 -14.20 -12.47
N GLY A 81 17.81 -12.96 -12.20
CA GLY A 81 18.67 -11.83 -11.86
C GLY A 81 18.36 -11.24 -10.48
N PRO A 82 18.92 -10.08 -10.17
CA PRO A 82 18.60 -9.32 -8.94
C PRO A 82 17.16 -8.83 -8.91
N ASP A 83 16.58 -8.55 -10.07
CA ASP A 83 15.22 -8.08 -10.29
C ASP A 83 14.37 -9.17 -10.98
N ILE A 84 13.06 -9.00 -10.95
CA ILE A 84 12.13 -9.68 -11.84
C ILE A 84 11.91 -8.79 -13.06
N PHE A 85 12.12 -9.33 -14.26
CA PHE A 85 11.83 -8.62 -15.49
C PHE A 85 10.55 -9.18 -16.14
N ILE A 86 9.48 -8.37 -16.21
CA ILE A 86 8.27 -8.71 -16.95
C ILE A 86 8.58 -8.55 -18.44
N SER A 87 8.60 -9.69 -19.12
CA SER A 87 8.88 -9.75 -20.57
C SER A 87 7.63 -9.52 -21.40
N MET A 88 6.47 -10.01 -20.93
CA MET A 88 5.21 -9.89 -21.65
C MET A 88 4.00 -9.92 -20.71
N VAL A 89 3.03 -9.07 -21.01
CA VAL A 89 1.68 -9.12 -20.46
C VAL A 89 0.70 -9.16 -21.62
N TRP A 90 -0.18 -10.15 -21.61
CA TRP A 90 -1.20 -10.29 -22.64
C TRP A 90 -2.56 -10.61 -22.01
N THR A 91 -3.61 -10.09 -22.61
CA THR A 91 -5.01 -10.41 -22.27
C THR A 91 -5.81 -10.54 -23.56
N ASN A 92 -6.57 -11.61 -23.67
CA ASN A 92 -7.47 -11.85 -24.78
C ASN A 92 -8.39 -10.63 -24.97
N PRO A 93 -8.55 -10.10 -26.20
CA PRO A 93 -9.34 -8.91 -26.50
C PRO A 93 -10.75 -8.91 -25.89
N GLU A 94 -11.44 -10.06 -25.88
CA GLU A 94 -12.78 -10.20 -25.28
C GLU A 94 -12.82 -10.02 -23.75
N TYR A 95 -11.67 -10.12 -23.10
CA TYR A 95 -11.52 -10.02 -21.65
C TYR A 95 -10.77 -8.75 -21.21
N GLN A 96 -10.39 -7.87 -22.15
CA GLN A 96 -9.75 -6.60 -21.82
C GLN A 96 -10.70 -5.66 -21.06
N GLY A 97 -10.15 -4.71 -20.31
CA GLY A 97 -10.92 -3.78 -19.49
C GLY A 97 -11.46 -4.37 -18.17
N LYS A 98 -11.41 -5.70 -17.96
CA LYS A 98 -11.94 -6.39 -16.77
C LYS A 98 -10.95 -6.50 -15.61
N GLY A 99 -9.79 -5.85 -15.69
CA GLY A 99 -8.77 -5.82 -14.63
C GLY A 99 -7.94 -7.09 -14.46
N ILE A 100 -8.03 -8.08 -15.36
CA ILE A 100 -7.39 -9.40 -15.20
C ILE A 100 -5.85 -9.28 -15.21
N ALA A 101 -5.27 -8.54 -16.16
CA ALA A 101 -3.83 -8.27 -16.17
C ALA A 101 -3.35 -7.57 -14.91
N LYS A 102 -4.14 -6.60 -14.41
CA LYS A 102 -3.89 -5.92 -13.13
C LYS A 102 -3.78 -6.94 -11.99
N THR A 103 -4.71 -7.88 -11.91
CA THR A 103 -4.74 -8.91 -10.86
C THR A 103 -3.49 -9.79 -10.91
N LEU A 104 -3.09 -10.27 -12.10
CA LEU A 104 -1.89 -11.10 -12.26
C LEU A 104 -0.61 -10.35 -11.89
N ILE A 105 -0.49 -9.07 -12.28
CA ILE A 105 0.67 -8.25 -11.90
C ILE A 105 0.69 -7.99 -10.40
N LEU A 106 -0.44 -7.72 -9.75
CA LEU A 106 -0.54 -7.57 -8.30
C LEU A 106 -0.15 -8.86 -7.58
N GLU A 107 -0.56 -10.04 -8.08
CA GLU A 107 -0.14 -11.34 -7.57
C GLU A 107 1.38 -11.50 -7.65
N LEU A 108 2.01 -11.11 -8.78
CA LEU A 108 3.47 -11.11 -8.92
C LEU A 108 4.14 -10.18 -7.91
N ILE A 109 3.61 -8.98 -7.73
CA ILE A 109 4.10 -7.98 -6.76
C ILE A 109 4.02 -8.52 -5.33
N GLU A 110 2.92 -9.14 -4.97
CA GLU A 110 2.67 -9.67 -3.62
C GLU A 110 3.59 -10.84 -3.27
N HIS A 111 3.79 -11.76 -4.22
CA HIS A 111 4.60 -12.95 -4.00
C HIS A 111 6.11 -12.73 -4.20
N SER A 112 6.51 -11.63 -4.83
CA SER A 112 7.92 -11.30 -5.05
C SER A 112 8.52 -10.53 -3.87
N ARG A 113 9.80 -10.80 -3.59
CA ARG A 113 10.64 -9.98 -2.70
C ARG A 113 11.65 -9.11 -3.47
N LYS A 114 11.66 -9.19 -4.79
CA LYS A 114 12.55 -8.44 -5.67
C LYS A 114 11.84 -7.23 -6.28
N GLU A 115 12.58 -6.25 -6.71
CA GLU A 115 12.03 -5.20 -7.58
C GLU A 115 11.52 -5.82 -8.87
N ILE A 116 10.50 -5.24 -9.45
CA ILE A 116 9.93 -5.72 -10.71
C ILE A 116 10.15 -4.64 -11.76
N THR A 117 10.72 -5.02 -12.87
CA THR A 117 11.05 -4.13 -13.98
C THR A 117 10.34 -4.56 -15.26
N LEU A 118 10.14 -3.63 -16.16
CA LEU A 118 9.59 -3.89 -17.50
C LEU A 118 10.01 -2.81 -18.47
N GLU A 119 9.89 -3.10 -19.75
CA GLU A 119 9.92 -2.10 -20.82
C GLU A 119 8.56 -2.02 -21.51
N VAL A 120 8.14 -0.81 -21.84
CA VAL A 120 6.89 -0.56 -22.56
C VAL A 120 7.06 0.59 -23.54
N ASN A 121 6.54 0.45 -24.76
CA ASN A 121 6.54 1.55 -25.73
C ASN A 121 5.67 2.71 -25.20
N GLU A 122 6.14 3.94 -25.34
CA GLU A 122 5.44 5.13 -24.85
C GLU A 122 4.04 5.35 -25.45
N ASN A 123 3.80 4.81 -26.64
CA ASN A 123 2.51 4.85 -27.33
C ASN A 123 1.59 3.68 -26.94
N ASN A 124 2.11 2.68 -26.20
CA ASN A 124 1.30 1.56 -25.74
C ASN A 124 0.43 1.98 -24.55
N PRO A 125 -0.92 1.85 -24.63
CA PRO A 125 -1.82 2.20 -23.53
C PRO A 125 -1.55 1.40 -22.24
N ALA A 126 -0.88 0.25 -22.30
CA ALA A 126 -0.48 -0.51 -21.12
C ALA A 126 0.40 0.30 -20.13
N LYS A 127 1.10 1.33 -20.60
CA LYS A 127 1.86 2.25 -19.70
C LYS A 127 1.00 2.84 -18.59
N PHE A 128 -0.28 3.11 -18.85
CA PHE A 128 -1.20 3.65 -17.85
C PHE A 128 -1.57 2.60 -16.79
N LEU A 129 -1.69 1.32 -17.19
CA LEU A 129 -1.86 0.22 -16.25
C LEU A 129 -0.66 0.14 -15.29
N TYR A 130 0.56 0.21 -15.81
CA TYR A 130 1.76 0.15 -14.98
C TYR A 130 1.89 1.38 -14.06
N LYS A 131 1.61 2.60 -14.56
CA LYS A 131 1.59 3.81 -13.72
C LYS A 131 0.55 3.73 -12.61
N ASN A 132 -0.65 3.22 -12.91
CA ASN A 132 -1.70 2.99 -11.90
C ASN A 132 -1.33 1.92 -10.87
N LEU A 133 -0.46 0.98 -11.24
CA LEU A 133 0.15 -0.01 -10.35
C LEU A 133 1.40 0.52 -9.63
N LYS A 134 1.66 1.84 -9.68
CA LYS A 134 2.81 2.51 -9.04
C LYS A 134 4.20 2.16 -9.63
N PHE A 135 4.27 1.60 -10.83
CA PHE A 135 5.53 1.55 -11.55
C PHE A 135 5.99 2.98 -11.88
N VAL A 136 7.25 3.27 -11.62
CA VAL A 136 7.88 4.55 -11.94
C VAL A 136 8.75 4.43 -13.18
N GLU A 137 8.73 5.44 -14.03
CA GLU A 137 9.61 5.56 -15.17
C GLU A 137 11.02 5.91 -14.66
N GLU A 138 12.02 5.08 -14.99
CA GLU A 138 13.42 5.30 -14.60
C GLU A 138 14.25 5.90 -15.75
N SER A 139 14.02 5.42 -16.95
CA SER A 139 14.73 5.86 -18.14
C SER A 139 13.91 5.64 -19.39
N LYS A 140 14.35 6.28 -20.47
CA LYS A 140 13.76 6.13 -21.81
C LYS A 140 14.87 5.86 -22.80
N ASN A 141 14.64 4.87 -23.68
CA ASN A 141 15.52 4.55 -24.80
C ASN A 141 14.68 4.54 -26.09
N GLY A 142 14.87 5.55 -26.94
CA GLY A 142 13.98 5.78 -28.08
C GLY A 142 12.52 5.97 -27.62
N ALA A 143 11.62 5.13 -28.16
CA ALA A 143 10.21 5.11 -27.76
C ALA A 143 9.91 4.16 -26.58
N ASN A 144 10.89 3.45 -26.05
CA ASN A 144 10.70 2.51 -24.96
C ASN A 144 10.98 3.15 -23.61
N LEU A 145 10.01 3.05 -22.72
CA LEU A 145 10.10 3.44 -21.33
C LEU A 145 10.54 2.23 -20.50
N PHE A 146 11.64 2.35 -19.79
CA PHE A 146 12.01 1.40 -18.75
C PHE A 146 11.31 1.80 -17.47
N MET A 147 10.49 0.91 -16.93
CA MET A 147 9.71 1.14 -15.73
C MET A 147 10.06 0.14 -14.64
N ARG A 148 10.05 0.61 -13.40
CA ARG A 148 10.36 -0.19 -12.21
C ARG A 148 9.26 -0.05 -11.18
N TYR A 149 8.86 -1.17 -10.59
CA TYR A 149 8.07 -1.19 -9.36
C TYR A 149 9.03 -1.15 -8.15
N PRO A 150 9.20 0.01 -7.53
CA PRO A 150 10.14 0.17 -6.43
C PRO A 150 9.53 -0.38 -5.15
N ARG A 151 10.09 -1.42 -4.58
CA ARG A 151 9.62 -1.94 -3.30
C ARG A 151 10.00 -1.01 -2.17
N ARG A 152 9.07 -0.14 -1.80
CA ARG A 152 9.23 0.89 -0.77
C ARG A 152 8.42 0.55 0.47
N LEU A 153 9.03 0.65 1.64
CA LEU A 153 8.39 0.47 2.94
C LEU A 153 8.48 1.76 3.74
N SER A 154 7.45 2.09 4.47
CA SER A 154 7.50 3.05 5.56
C SER A 154 7.24 2.36 6.90
N ILE A 155 7.85 2.85 7.97
CA ILE A 155 7.66 2.39 9.35
C ILE A 155 7.39 3.62 10.19
N MET A 156 6.21 3.71 10.81
CA MET A 156 5.80 4.87 11.57
C MET A 156 4.87 4.48 12.71
N GLN A 157 5.01 5.16 13.85
CA GLN A 157 4.05 5.03 14.95
C GLN A 157 2.64 5.38 14.47
N PRO A 158 1.59 4.64 14.86
CA PRO A 158 0.23 4.98 14.51
C PRO A 158 -0.22 6.23 15.26
N TYR A 159 -0.74 7.23 14.54
CA TYR A 159 -1.32 8.46 15.08
C TYR A 159 -2.82 8.51 14.83
N ILE A 160 -3.57 9.08 15.79
CA ILE A 160 -5.02 9.24 15.67
C ILE A 160 -5.37 10.31 14.63
N PHE A 161 -6.13 9.94 13.60
CA PHE A 161 -6.52 10.84 12.50
C PHE A 161 -5.40 11.80 12.11
N PRO A 162 -4.22 11.31 11.65
CA PRO A 162 -3.04 12.15 11.50
C PRO A 162 -3.23 13.26 10.46
N TYR A 163 -2.31 14.21 10.43
CA TYR A 163 -2.28 15.28 9.43
C TYR A 163 -1.87 14.73 8.04
N LEU A 164 -2.07 15.54 6.99
CA LEU A 164 -1.85 15.15 5.59
C LEU A 164 -0.47 14.53 5.31
N GLY A 165 0.59 15.04 5.94
CA GLY A 165 1.95 14.53 5.73
C GLY A 165 2.15 13.07 6.14
N PHE A 166 1.33 12.55 7.03
CA PHE A 166 1.31 11.12 7.36
C PHE A 166 0.75 10.27 6.19
N PHE A 167 -0.27 10.78 5.52
CA PHE A 167 -0.83 10.15 4.31
C PHE A 167 0.14 10.25 3.13
N HIS A 168 0.90 11.34 3.00
CA HIS A 168 2.00 11.43 2.03
C HIS A 168 3.03 10.32 2.26
N LEU A 169 3.39 10.02 3.51
CA LEU A 169 4.29 8.92 3.83
C LEU A 169 3.73 7.57 3.37
N ILE A 170 2.45 7.30 3.63
CA ILE A 170 1.81 6.05 3.19
C ILE A 170 1.77 5.98 1.66
N GLU A 171 1.33 7.04 0.98
CA GLU A 171 1.21 7.06 -0.48
C GLU A 171 2.56 6.99 -1.20
N SER A 172 3.66 7.36 -0.54
CA SER A 172 5.01 7.25 -1.08
C SER A 172 5.56 5.82 -1.06
N THR A 173 4.83 4.86 -0.47
CA THR A 173 5.28 3.49 -0.21
C THR A 173 4.25 2.44 -0.65
N ASP A 174 4.70 1.18 -0.81
CA ASP A 174 3.83 0.06 -1.16
C ASP A 174 3.14 -0.52 0.08
N LYS A 175 3.82 -0.43 1.22
CA LYS A 175 3.33 -0.91 2.51
C LYS A 175 3.81 0.01 3.64
N ILE A 176 2.96 0.22 4.62
CA ILE A 176 3.34 0.80 5.90
C ILE A 176 3.38 -0.27 7.00
N VAL A 177 4.41 -0.23 7.83
CA VAL A 177 4.47 -0.94 9.10
C VAL A 177 4.13 0.04 10.22
N PHE A 178 3.02 -0.18 10.88
CA PHE A 178 2.69 0.57 12.09
C PHE A 178 3.57 0.11 13.24
N TYR A 179 4.39 1.03 13.75
CA TYR A 179 5.40 0.79 14.76
C TYR A 179 4.75 0.81 16.14
N ASP A 180 4.01 -0.25 16.50
CA ASP A 180 3.12 -0.34 17.66
C ASP A 180 3.79 -0.82 18.93
N ASP A 181 4.91 -1.52 18.80
CA ASP A 181 5.68 -2.15 19.90
C ASP A 181 6.91 -1.34 20.31
N VAL A 182 6.78 -0.01 20.27
CA VAL A 182 7.74 0.96 20.80
C VAL A 182 7.10 1.77 21.93
N ASN A 183 7.94 2.46 22.69
CA ASN A 183 7.49 3.22 23.87
C ASN A 183 6.48 4.31 23.49
N TYR A 184 5.42 4.39 24.30
CA TYR A 184 4.41 5.43 24.17
C TYR A 184 4.99 6.81 24.49
N ILE A 185 4.79 7.77 23.61
CA ILE A 185 5.24 9.15 23.79
C ILE A 185 4.12 9.97 24.44
N LYS A 186 4.29 10.31 25.71
CA LYS A 186 3.37 11.25 26.37
C LYS A 186 3.35 12.59 25.66
N ARG A 187 2.15 13.15 25.49
CA ARG A 187 1.95 14.41 24.78
C ARG A 187 2.42 14.39 23.31
N GLY A 188 2.58 13.18 22.72
CA GLY A 188 2.80 12.97 21.28
C GLY A 188 1.49 12.94 20.50
N TRP A 189 1.52 12.54 19.24
CA TRP A 189 0.38 12.52 18.33
C TRP A 189 -0.36 11.17 18.27
N ILE A 190 0.02 10.21 19.10
CA ILE A 190 -0.56 8.86 19.12
C ILE A 190 -2.05 8.91 19.47
N ASN A 191 -2.40 9.65 20.52
CA ASN A 191 -3.76 9.72 21.06
C ASN A 191 -4.37 11.13 21.02
N ARG A 192 -3.79 12.08 20.29
CA ARG A 192 -4.30 13.46 20.18
C ARG A 192 -4.01 14.07 18.82
N ASN A 193 -4.84 15.02 18.41
CA ASN A 193 -4.62 15.79 17.21
C ASN A 193 -5.38 17.13 17.29
N ARG A 194 -5.28 17.96 16.25
CA ARG A 194 -5.89 19.29 16.18
C ARG A 194 -6.97 19.34 15.11
N ILE A 195 -8.06 20.02 15.42
CA ILE A 195 -9.17 20.35 14.51
C ILE A 195 -9.35 21.86 14.44
N LEU A 196 -10.09 22.35 13.46
CA LEU A 196 -10.48 23.75 13.37
C LEU A 196 -11.67 24.01 14.29
N LEU A 197 -11.53 24.87 15.29
CA LEU A 197 -12.62 25.30 16.15
C LEU A 197 -12.47 26.80 16.44
N ASN A 198 -13.52 27.59 16.23
CA ASN A 198 -13.50 29.05 16.43
C ASN A 198 -12.34 29.74 15.69
N ASN A 199 -12.09 29.35 14.42
CA ASN A 199 -11.07 29.89 13.53
C ASN A 199 -9.62 29.69 14.00
N SER A 200 -9.39 28.76 14.91
CA SER A 200 -8.06 28.41 15.40
C SER A 200 -7.91 26.90 15.56
N ASP A 201 -6.67 26.43 15.76
CA ASP A 201 -6.40 25.03 16.06
C ASP A 201 -6.88 24.69 17.49
N PHE A 202 -7.65 23.62 17.59
CA PHE A 202 -8.14 23.08 18.85
C PHE A 202 -7.61 21.65 19.05
N LEU A 203 -6.90 21.42 20.14
CA LEU A 203 -6.33 20.11 20.47
C LEU A 203 -7.40 19.21 21.11
N PHE A 204 -7.76 18.11 20.43
CA PHE A 204 -8.51 17.03 21.05
C PHE A 204 -7.57 15.90 21.51
N THR A 205 -7.96 15.19 22.55
CA THR A 205 -7.17 14.10 23.13
C THR A 205 -8.08 12.92 23.46
N ILE A 206 -7.73 11.75 22.96
CA ILE A 206 -8.37 10.50 23.37
C ILE A 206 -7.83 10.15 24.77
N PRO A 207 -8.67 10.01 25.78
CA PRO A 207 -8.23 9.59 27.10
C PRO A 207 -7.71 8.15 27.05
N VAL A 208 -6.69 7.89 27.84
CA VAL A 208 -6.03 6.56 27.90
C VAL A 208 -5.77 6.14 29.33
N GLU A 209 -5.79 4.83 29.57
CA GLU A 209 -5.55 4.26 30.89
C GLU A 209 -4.07 4.27 31.24
N LYS A 210 -3.70 4.87 32.39
CA LYS A 210 -2.35 4.81 32.99
C LYS A 210 -1.21 5.01 31.98
N ALA A 211 -1.29 6.08 31.18
CA ALA A 211 -0.28 6.45 30.21
C ALA A 211 1.13 6.54 30.83
N SER A 212 2.06 5.74 30.36
CA SER A 212 3.46 5.71 30.80
C SER A 212 4.40 5.64 29.61
N GLN A 213 5.53 6.38 29.65
CA GLN A 213 6.61 6.28 28.68
C GLN A 213 7.35 4.94 28.75
N ASN A 214 7.16 4.18 29.81
CA ASN A 214 7.74 2.85 29.99
C ASN A 214 6.84 1.72 29.46
N LYS A 215 5.66 2.05 28.92
CA LYS A 215 4.75 1.12 28.25
C LYS A 215 4.86 1.27 26.75
N LEU A 216 4.63 0.19 26.05
CA LEU A 216 4.51 0.18 24.58
C LEU A 216 3.18 0.82 24.15
N ILE A 217 3.12 1.33 22.92
CA ILE A 217 1.88 1.87 22.34
C ILE A 217 0.77 0.81 22.37
N SER A 218 1.11 -0.44 22.02
CA SER A 218 0.21 -1.59 22.05
C SER A 218 -0.25 -2.03 23.46
N GLU A 219 0.32 -1.46 24.53
CA GLU A 219 -0.06 -1.75 25.92
C GLU A 219 -0.93 -0.65 26.53
N ILE A 220 -1.18 0.43 25.82
CA ILE A 220 -1.97 1.58 26.29
C ILE A 220 -3.42 1.41 25.85
N LYS A 221 -4.34 1.29 26.81
CA LYS A 221 -5.78 1.13 26.51
C LYS A 221 -6.46 2.49 26.34
N PRO A 222 -7.21 2.72 25.25
CA PRO A 222 -8.04 3.91 25.12
C PRO A 222 -9.30 3.82 26.01
N LEU A 223 -9.72 4.95 26.57
CA LEU A 223 -10.94 5.07 27.36
C LEU A 223 -12.00 5.82 26.53
N ILE A 224 -12.76 5.06 25.74
CA ILE A 224 -13.79 5.59 24.84
C ILE A 224 -15.17 5.22 25.43
N ASP A 225 -15.53 5.88 26.51
CA ASP A 225 -16.87 5.76 27.09
C ASP A 225 -17.87 6.72 26.39
N SER A 226 -19.16 6.62 26.77
CA SER A 226 -20.21 7.47 26.22
C SER A 226 -19.95 8.95 26.49
N ASN A 227 -19.47 9.31 27.69
CA ASN A 227 -19.18 10.70 28.05
C ASN A 227 -18.07 11.32 27.18
N PHE A 228 -17.02 10.54 26.86
CA PHE A 228 -16.00 10.98 25.90
C PHE A 228 -16.60 11.15 24.50
N GLN A 229 -17.36 10.14 24.02
CA GLN A 229 -17.97 10.18 22.69
C GLN A 229 -18.90 11.38 22.53
N ASP A 230 -19.80 11.61 23.49
CA ASP A 230 -20.75 12.73 23.47
C ASP A 230 -20.02 14.08 23.38
N LYS A 231 -18.97 14.28 24.20
CA LYS A 231 -18.14 15.48 24.15
C LYS A 231 -17.39 15.65 22.84
N PHE A 232 -16.77 14.59 22.35
CA PHE A 232 -16.00 14.63 21.09
C PHE A 232 -16.92 14.94 19.91
N PHE A 233 -18.06 14.27 19.81
CA PHE A 233 -19.00 14.50 18.72
C PHE A 233 -19.66 15.88 18.79
N ALA A 234 -19.97 16.39 19.97
CA ALA A 234 -20.45 17.77 20.14
C ALA A 234 -19.40 18.80 19.69
N GLN A 235 -18.11 18.55 19.95
CA GLN A 235 -17.01 19.38 19.45
C GLN A 235 -16.91 19.33 17.92
N ILE A 236 -16.98 18.15 17.32
CA ILE A 236 -16.96 17.97 15.84
C ILE A 236 -18.18 18.66 15.21
N GLU A 237 -19.37 18.51 15.78
CA GLU A 237 -20.56 19.20 15.30
C GLU A 237 -20.43 20.71 15.38
N THR A 238 -19.96 21.25 16.50
CA THR A 238 -19.70 22.69 16.68
C THR A 238 -18.69 23.21 15.65
N ALA A 239 -17.64 22.43 15.40
CA ALA A 239 -16.55 22.80 14.50
C ALA A 239 -16.96 22.76 13.01
N TYR A 240 -17.72 21.72 12.59
CA TYR A 240 -17.83 21.36 11.19
C TYR A 240 -19.25 21.17 10.65
N LYS A 241 -20.33 21.36 11.43
CA LYS A 241 -21.72 21.14 10.98
C LYS A 241 -22.08 21.87 9.68
N LYS A 242 -21.41 22.99 9.39
CA LYS A 242 -21.61 23.78 8.16
C LYS A 242 -20.62 23.43 7.05
N ALA A 243 -19.73 22.48 7.25
CA ALA A 243 -18.76 22.06 6.26
C ALA A 243 -19.44 21.20 5.15
N PRO A 244 -18.99 21.31 3.88
CA PRO A 244 -19.66 20.67 2.74
C PRO A 244 -19.82 19.16 2.84
N TYR A 245 -18.88 18.48 3.50
CA TYR A 245 -18.83 17.01 3.57
C TYR A 245 -19.06 16.49 5.01
N TYR A 246 -19.63 17.32 5.89
CA TYR A 246 -19.84 17.01 7.31
C TYR A 246 -20.52 15.66 7.53
N ASP A 247 -21.69 15.43 6.93
CA ASP A 247 -22.50 14.26 7.24
C ASP A 247 -21.75 12.95 6.97
N ALA A 248 -21.11 12.83 5.80
CA ALA A 248 -20.39 11.64 5.42
C ALA A 248 -19.13 11.40 6.29
N VAL A 249 -18.39 12.46 6.62
CA VAL A 249 -17.21 12.38 7.48
C VAL A 249 -17.61 12.10 8.92
N PHE A 250 -18.70 12.69 9.40
CA PHE A 250 -19.23 12.46 10.75
C PHE A 250 -19.64 11.00 10.95
N GLU A 251 -20.31 10.37 9.96
CA GLU A 251 -20.63 8.94 10.01
C GLU A 251 -19.38 8.06 9.99
N MET A 252 -18.35 8.42 9.22
CA MET A 252 -17.05 7.73 9.28
C MET A 252 -16.44 7.81 10.69
N LEU A 253 -16.45 8.98 11.33
CA LEU A 253 -15.95 9.15 12.70
C LEU A 253 -16.74 8.29 13.70
N LYS A 254 -18.07 8.29 13.62
CA LYS A 254 -18.94 7.42 14.44
C LYS A 254 -18.56 5.95 14.27
N SER A 255 -18.35 5.48 13.02
CA SER A 255 -17.99 4.11 12.75
C SER A 255 -16.67 3.67 13.39
N VAL A 256 -15.72 4.61 13.56
CA VAL A 256 -14.45 4.35 14.27
C VAL A 256 -14.69 4.24 15.77
N PHE A 257 -15.38 5.22 16.37
CA PHE A 257 -15.56 5.26 17.82
C PHE A 257 -16.64 4.31 18.38
N SER A 258 -17.47 3.72 17.52
CA SER A 258 -18.44 2.67 17.94
C SER A 258 -17.80 1.31 18.20
N LYS A 259 -16.55 1.09 17.78
CA LYS A 259 -15.81 -0.15 17.95
C LYS A 259 -15.08 -0.18 19.31
N GLN A 260 -14.85 -1.39 19.81
CA GLN A 260 -13.98 -1.60 20.98
C GLN A 260 -12.55 -1.87 20.51
N TYR A 261 -11.58 -1.31 21.23
CA TYR A 261 -10.16 -1.46 20.94
C TYR A 261 -9.40 -1.94 22.18
N SER A 262 -8.54 -2.94 21.97
CA SER A 262 -7.69 -3.46 23.03
C SER A 262 -6.59 -2.50 23.45
N ASN A 263 -6.13 -1.66 22.53
CA ASN A 263 -5.05 -0.68 22.74
C ASN A 263 -5.18 0.53 21.81
N ILE A 264 -4.42 1.59 22.12
CA ILE A 264 -4.47 2.87 21.37
C ILE A 264 -3.89 2.73 19.96
N ALA A 265 -2.97 1.76 19.71
CA ALA A 265 -2.45 1.52 18.37
C ALA A 265 -3.56 1.04 17.43
N ASP A 266 -4.42 0.12 17.89
CA ASP A 266 -5.53 -0.40 17.10
C ASP A 266 -6.56 0.68 16.76
N LEU A 267 -6.87 1.58 17.68
CA LEU A 267 -7.73 2.73 17.43
C LEU A 267 -7.10 3.68 16.41
N ALA A 268 -5.83 4.02 16.57
CA ALA A 268 -5.13 4.92 15.66
C ALA A 268 -5.02 4.31 14.24
N ILE A 269 -4.72 3.01 14.12
CA ILE A 269 -4.72 2.30 12.84
C ILE A 269 -6.12 2.29 12.22
N SER A 270 -7.16 2.03 13.04
CA SER A 270 -8.55 2.07 12.57
C SER A 270 -8.94 3.46 12.05
N SER A 271 -8.48 4.53 12.69
CA SER A 271 -8.71 5.91 12.21
C SER A 271 -8.07 6.17 10.83
N ILE A 272 -6.86 5.64 10.60
CA ILE A 272 -6.16 5.78 9.31
C ILE A 272 -6.85 4.94 8.23
N THR A 273 -7.12 3.67 8.52
CA THR A 273 -7.75 2.76 7.55
C THR A 273 -9.17 3.18 7.20
N SER A 274 -9.91 3.80 8.13
CA SER A 274 -11.26 4.34 7.84
C SER A 274 -11.23 5.52 6.85
N VAL A 275 -10.18 6.35 6.87
CA VAL A 275 -9.98 7.41 5.87
C VAL A 275 -9.76 6.79 4.49
N TYR A 276 -8.95 5.75 4.37
CA TYR A 276 -8.77 5.03 3.10
C TYR A 276 -10.08 4.40 2.61
N ALA A 277 -10.81 3.74 3.49
CA ALA A 277 -12.12 3.17 3.15
C ALA A 277 -13.13 4.26 2.71
N TYR A 278 -13.18 5.39 3.42
CA TYR A 278 -14.00 6.55 3.03
C TYR A 278 -13.64 7.06 1.63
N LEU A 279 -12.37 7.04 1.27
CA LEU A 279 -11.88 7.47 -0.04
C LEU A 279 -11.96 6.38 -1.12
N ASP A 280 -12.55 5.22 -0.85
CA ASP A 280 -12.61 4.07 -1.76
C ASP A 280 -11.19 3.68 -2.25
N LYS A 281 -10.23 3.63 -1.32
CA LYS A 281 -8.83 3.24 -1.56
C LYS A 281 -8.42 2.12 -0.62
N ASP A 282 -7.53 1.25 -1.10
CA ASP A 282 -6.90 0.22 -0.29
C ASP A 282 -5.54 0.69 0.24
N ILE A 283 -5.17 0.17 1.39
CA ILE A 283 -3.87 0.38 2.03
C ILE A 283 -3.26 -0.97 2.41
N GLN A 284 -1.99 -1.19 2.04
CA GLN A 284 -1.23 -2.34 2.50
C GLN A 284 -0.50 -1.98 3.79
N TRP A 285 -0.78 -2.72 4.86
CA TRP A 285 -0.18 -2.45 6.15
C TRP A 285 0.02 -3.72 7.00
N THR A 286 0.87 -3.61 8.00
CA THR A 286 1.02 -4.58 9.08
C THR A 286 1.48 -3.85 10.36
N LYS A 287 1.56 -4.56 11.49
CA LYS A 287 2.18 -4.07 12.72
C LYS A 287 3.59 -4.62 12.86
N SER A 288 4.51 -3.85 13.44
CA SER A 288 5.86 -4.35 13.75
C SER A 288 5.84 -5.50 14.74
N SER A 289 4.94 -5.46 15.72
CA SER A 289 4.72 -6.53 16.69
C SER A 289 4.31 -7.89 16.07
N ILE A 290 3.75 -7.87 14.85
CA ILE A 290 3.31 -9.06 14.12
C ILE A 290 4.34 -9.47 13.07
N SER A 291 4.83 -8.52 12.28
CA SER A 291 5.65 -8.83 11.11
C SER A 291 7.13 -9.03 11.42
N SER A 292 7.63 -8.54 12.56
CA SER A 292 9.05 -8.60 12.92
C SER A 292 9.25 -8.55 14.44
N PRO A 293 8.56 -9.40 15.23
CA PRO A 293 8.61 -9.37 16.70
C PRO A 293 10.02 -9.62 17.25
N GLU A 294 10.85 -10.38 16.54
CA GLU A 294 12.24 -10.71 16.88
C GLU A 294 13.17 -9.49 16.84
N THR A 295 12.75 -8.39 16.19
CA THR A 295 13.54 -7.16 16.12
C THR A 295 13.39 -6.29 17.37
N LYS A 296 12.50 -6.65 18.30
CA LYS A 296 12.27 -5.90 19.53
C LYS A 296 13.55 -5.82 20.37
N GLY A 297 13.90 -4.62 20.82
CA GLY A 297 15.12 -4.38 21.60
C GLY A 297 16.37 -4.07 20.77
N MET A 298 16.33 -4.18 19.44
CA MET A 298 17.43 -3.70 18.59
C MET A 298 17.56 -2.18 18.63
N ASP A 299 18.76 -1.67 18.33
CA ASP A 299 18.99 -0.23 18.15
C ASP A 299 18.07 0.37 17.08
N LYS A 300 17.75 1.67 17.24
CA LYS A 300 16.71 2.36 16.43
C LYS A 300 16.88 2.18 14.92
N ALA A 301 18.07 2.49 14.38
CA ALA A 301 18.34 2.41 12.95
C ALA A 301 18.41 0.95 12.47
N ASP A 302 19.06 0.08 13.23
CA ASP A 302 19.22 -1.35 12.92
C ASP A 302 17.88 -2.07 12.90
N ARG A 303 16.99 -1.73 13.81
CA ARG A 303 15.63 -2.27 13.83
C ARG A 303 14.85 -1.93 12.57
N LEU A 304 14.90 -0.67 12.13
CA LEU A 304 14.23 -0.26 10.89
C LEU A 304 14.81 -0.99 9.67
N ILE A 305 16.14 -1.13 9.60
CA ILE A 305 16.83 -1.87 8.55
C ILE A 305 16.40 -3.35 8.57
N GLN A 306 16.36 -3.97 9.75
CA GLN A 306 16.01 -5.37 9.88
C GLN A 306 14.54 -5.64 9.50
N ILE A 307 13.60 -4.78 9.89
CA ILE A 307 12.19 -4.87 9.48
C ILE A 307 12.07 -4.78 7.95
N ASN A 308 12.79 -3.85 7.30
CA ASN A 308 12.82 -3.78 5.84
C ASN A 308 13.29 -5.10 5.21
N LYS A 309 14.40 -5.66 5.71
CA LYS A 309 14.97 -6.92 5.22
C LYS A 309 14.03 -8.11 5.42
N ASN A 310 13.42 -8.23 6.58
CA ASN A 310 12.47 -9.32 6.90
C ASN A 310 11.28 -9.34 5.94
N LEU A 311 10.80 -8.15 5.57
CA LEU A 311 9.68 -7.98 4.66
C LEU A 311 10.10 -7.96 3.17
N GLY A 312 11.41 -8.05 2.88
CA GLY A 312 11.95 -8.08 1.52
C GLY A 312 11.93 -6.73 0.82
N TYR A 313 11.98 -5.62 1.57
CA TYR A 313 12.04 -4.27 1.03
C TYR A 313 13.48 -3.74 1.06
N GLN A 314 13.90 -3.10 -0.03
CA GLN A 314 15.23 -2.52 -0.18
C GLN A 314 15.23 -0.99 -0.09
N LYS A 315 14.06 -0.37 -0.16
CA LYS A 315 13.88 1.08 -0.06
C LYS A 315 13.02 1.42 1.14
N TYR A 316 13.57 2.19 2.07
CA TYR A 316 12.89 2.70 3.24
C TYR A 316 12.59 4.18 3.06
N ILE A 317 11.33 4.56 3.22
CA ILE A 317 10.91 5.97 3.18
C ILE A 317 10.52 6.39 4.59
N ASN A 318 11.14 7.48 5.06
CA ASN A 318 10.77 8.09 6.33
C ASN A 318 10.19 9.49 6.11
N ALA A 319 9.53 10.04 7.10
CA ALA A 319 9.12 11.44 7.10
C ALA A 319 10.34 12.36 7.12
N ILE A 320 10.22 13.57 6.55
CA ILE A 320 11.34 14.52 6.40
C ILE A 320 12.03 14.84 7.74
N GLY A 321 11.29 14.91 8.86
CA GLY A 321 11.86 15.10 10.19
C GLY A 321 12.80 13.99 10.66
N GLY A 322 12.80 12.84 10.00
CA GLY A 322 13.75 11.75 10.26
C GLY A 322 15.16 12.00 9.77
N GLN A 323 15.40 13.02 8.94
CA GLN A 323 16.73 13.35 8.43
C GLN A 323 17.73 13.71 9.55
N GLU A 324 17.24 14.27 10.64
CA GLU A 324 18.07 14.61 11.82
C GLU A 324 18.46 13.34 12.62
N LEU A 325 17.74 12.25 12.46
CA LEU A 325 17.90 11.03 13.24
C LEU A 325 18.63 9.91 12.48
N TYR A 326 18.57 9.90 11.16
CA TYR A 326 19.02 8.79 10.33
C TYR A 326 19.87 9.26 9.16
N GLN A 327 21.07 8.65 9.01
CA GLN A 327 22.00 8.93 7.92
C GLN A 327 21.78 7.94 6.77
N LYS A 328 21.61 8.45 5.54
CA LYS A 328 21.41 7.64 4.33
C LYS A 328 22.54 6.63 4.10
N GLU A 329 23.79 7.06 4.35
CA GLU A 329 24.97 6.21 4.17
C GLU A 329 24.96 4.98 5.09
N TYR A 330 24.55 5.15 6.36
CA TYR A 330 24.44 4.05 7.30
C TYR A 330 23.47 2.96 6.83
N PHE A 331 22.31 3.35 6.31
CA PHE A 331 21.33 2.44 5.74
C PHE A 331 21.82 1.78 4.46
N ASN A 332 22.43 2.55 3.55
CA ASN A 332 22.96 2.05 2.28
C ASN A 332 24.05 0.99 2.52
N ASN A 333 24.97 1.20 3.46
CA ASN A 333 26.02 0.25 3.82
C ASN A 333 25.45 -1.07 4.36
N LYS A 334 24.20 -1.07 4.85
CA LYS A 334 23.46 -2.24 5.30
C LYS A 334 22.47 -2.78 4.27
N GLY A 335 22.49 -2.28 3.03
CA GLY A 335 21.71 -2.78 1.90
C GLY A 335 20.25 -2.31 1.86
N VAL A 336 19.92 -1.22 2.54
CA VAL A 336 18.60 -0.56 2.50
C VAL A 336 18.78 0.89 2.08
N LYS A 337 18.17 1.32 0.98
CA LYS A 337 18.22 2.71 0.52
C LYS A 337 17.23 3.56 1.31
N LEU A 338 17.73 4.50 2.10
CA LEU A 338 16.91 5.46 2.85
C LEU A 338 16.63 6.70 1.99
N ASN A 339 15.34 7.06 1.94
CA ASN A 339 14.86 8.34 1.38
C ASN A 339 13.84 8.96 2.35
N PHE A 340 13.49 10.21 2.10
CA PHE A 340 12.54 10.94 2.92
C PHE A 340 11.38 11.47 2.06
N VAL A 341 10.17 11.50 2.62
CA VAL A 341 9.04 12.16 2.00
C VAL A 341 8.95 13.60 2.48
N GLN A 342 8.95 14.52 1.53
CA GLN A 342 8.75 15.95 1.76
C GLN A 342 7.38 16.34 1.23
N SER A 343 6.48 16.74 2.15
CA SER A 343 5.14 17.21 1.81
C SER A 343 5.22 18.55 1.07
N GLN A 344 4.47 18.69 0.00
CA GLN A 344 4.20 20.00 -0.61
C GLN A 344 3.13 20.74 0.19
N LYS A 345 3.15 22.07 0.11
CA LYS A 345 2.12 22.89 0.72
C LYS A 345 0.79 22.65 0.01
N VAL A 346 -0.24 22.35 0.78
CA VAL A 346 -1.62 22.19 0.29
C VAL A 346 -2.49 23.16 1.06
N ASP A 347 -3.08 24.11 0.37
CA ASP A 347 -4.03 25.05 0.91
C ASP A 347 -5.42 24.73 0.36
N TYR A 348 -6.46 24.83 1.18
CA TYR A 348 -7.87 24.66 0.83
C TYR A 348 -8.72 25.62 1.64
N ARG A 349 -9.93 25.87 1.18
CA ARG A 349 -10.82 26.80 1.87
C ARG A 349 -11.39 26.20 3.15
N GLN A 350 -11.14 26.86 4.29
CA GLN A 350 -11.68 26.55 5.62
C GLN A 350 -12.72 27.63 5.99
N PHE A 351 -13.98 27.42 5.62
CA PHE A 351 -15.03 28.46 5.70
C PHE A 351 -14.60 29.78 5.03
N ASN A 352 -14.67 30.90 5.77
CA ASN A 352 -14.27 32.24 5.32
C ASN A 352 -13.05 32.77 6.09
N ASN A 353 -12.26 31.91 6.72
CA ASN A 353 -11.16 32.27 7.60
C ASN A 353 -9.80 32.22 6.90
N GLU A 354 -8.79 32.79 7.55
CA GLU A 354 -7.40 32.51 7.21
C GLU A 354 -7.12 31.02 7.38
N PHE A 355 -6.28 30.46 6.51
CA PHE A 355 -5.97 29.04 6.52
C PHE A 355 -5.15 28.65 7.75
N VAL A 356 -5.67 27.69 8.52
CA VAL A 356 -5.00 27.08 9.68
C VAL A 356 -4.33 25.78 9.24
N PRO A 357 -2.99 25.71 9.14
CA PRO A 357 -2.27 24.55 8.66
C PRO A 357 -2.12 23.45 9.72
N TRP A 358 -1.67 22.27 9.27
CA TRP A 358 -1.25 21.14 10.11
C TRP A 358 -2.36 20.55 11.01
N LEU A 359 -3.61 20.71 10.60
CA LEU A 359 -4.74 20.08 11.27
C LEU A 359 -4.80 18.57 10.93
N SER A 360 -5.58 17.85 11.72
CA SER A 360 -5.98 16.47 11.46
C SER A 360 -6.55 16.33 10.04
N ILE A 361 -6.41 15.15 9.46
CA ILE A 361 -7.08 14.80 8.20
C ILE A 361 -8.58 15.03 8.24
N ILE A 362 -9.19 14.99 9.42
CA ILE A 362 -10.62 15.31 9.61
C ILE A 362 -10.96 16.65 8.94
N ASP A 363 -10.14 17.68 9.16
CA ASP A 363 -10.37 19.01 8.58
C ASP A 363 -10.38 18.98 7.05
N ILE A 364 -9.38 18.34 6.43
CA ILE A 364 -9.30 18.20 4.97
C ILE A 364 -10.55 17.51 4.42
N LEU A 365 -10.97 16.41 5.06
CA LEU A 365 -12.13 15.64 4.64
C LEU A 365 -13.44 16.44 4.75
N MET A 366 -13.57 17.32 5.75
CA MET A 366 -14.74 18.15 5.95
C MET A 366 -14.93 19.20 4.84
N PHE A 367 -13.84 19.66 4.21
CA PHE A 367 -13.86 20.75 3.24
C PHE A 367 -13.64 20.37 1.79
N ASN A 368 -13.18 19.13 1.51
CA ASN A 368 -12.81 18.70 0.16
C ASN A 368 -13.54 17.41 -0.23
N ASP A 369 -13.88 17.30 -1.52
CA ASP A 369 -14.41 16.05 -2.08
C ASP A 369 -13.36 14.95 -2.12
N LYS A 370 -13.83 13.71 -2.26
CA LYS A 370 -12.96 12.52 -2.30
C LYS A 370 -11.89 12.58 -3.39
N LYS A 371 -12.20 13.19 -4.55
CA LYS A 371 -11.26 13.30 -5.67
C LYS A 371 -10.13 14.25 -5.31
N THR A 372 -10.47 15.44 -4.83
CA THR A 372 -9.52 16.46 -4.37
C THR A 372 -8.62 15.92 -3.26
N VAL A 373 -9.18 15.22 -2.26
CA VAL A 373 -8.37 14.62 -1.19
C VAL A 373 -7.39 13.56 -1.75
N LYS A 374 -7.81 12.73 -2.70
CA LYS A 374 -6.92 11.76 -3.36
C LYS A 374 -5.77 12.43 -4.12
N GLU A 375 -6.03 13.56 -4.78
CA GLU A 375 -5.02 14.37 -5.45
C GLU A 375 -4.05 14.99 -4.43
N GLN A 376 -4.56 15.53 -3.33
CA GLN A 376 -3.74 16.07 -2.23
C GLN A 376 -2.82 15.01 -1.60
N PHE A 377 -3.26 13.74 -1.51
CA PHE A 377 -2.42 12.64 -1.00
C PHE A 377 -1.16 12.41 -1.84
N THR A 378 -1.14 12.81 -3.09
CA THR A 378 0.02 12.69 -3.99
C THR A 378 0.92 13.95 -4.01
N ALA A 379 0.57 15.00 -3.28
CA ALA A 379 1.29 16.28 -3.25
C ALA A 379 2.56 16.19 -2.38
N HIS A 380 3.52 15.35 -2.79
CA HIS A 380 4.79 15.17 -2.08
C HIS A 380 5.93 14.83 -3.05
N ASN A 381 7.16 15.03 -2.60
CA ASN A 381 8.39 14.60 -3.27
C ASN A 381 9.12 13.58 -2.41
N ILE A 382 9.91 12.70 -3.06
CA ILE A 382 10.88 11.82 -2.38
C ILE A 382 12.28 12.42 -2.59
N VAL A 383 12.99 12.67 -1.49
CA VAL A 383 14.31 13.30 -1.45
C VAL A 383 15.35 12.40 -0.77
#